data_dbfc528fa4a1c48df5b8874338b010b2
#
_entry.id   dbfc528fa4a1c48df5b8874338b010b2
#
_cell.length_a   1.000
_cell.length_b   1.000
_cell.length_c   1.000
_cell.angle_alpha   90.00
_cell.angle_beta   90.00
_cell.angle_gamma   90.00
#
_symmetry.space_group_name_H-M   'P 1'
#
loop_
_entity.id
_entity.type
_entity.pdbx_description
1 polymer ?
#
loop_
_entity_poly.entity_id
_entity_poly.type
_entity_poly.pdbx_seq_one_letter_code
_entity_poly.pdbx_strand_id
1 'polypeptide(L)'
;MNRPERSSVEFSVNGRPYEVEGGDVFLTASEFLRERTRRTGTKIACEEGDCGSCTVLVGRPTDQGTSYLPMNSCIRFVFQLDGCDVVTVEALASDGRLTSVQEAMVECHGSQCGFCTPGFVMAMTATCHQRATSPEESSPVDWPLELSGNLCRCTGYLPILEAARRCESSDGEISKWSRIPEATRRRFDQLGRSPFDASGTHRGSHRRVLSPVTLEAALRIRADLPEAQLVAGATDLGVQWTKARKAAAVWIDLGRVPELRGVTVCEVEPDRSGDEPVDGGAARAIEAGAMATWAELLERSRTDLPEFASILERFGGPQIRNSGTIGGNIMNASSIADSLPLLSVMDASLELASPEGRRRVDVNRFFSANRRTVIQADELLVSVRIPLPSPHQRLRLHKVSRRHDLDIATVSAAICLTVDDGRITQAAIALGGVGPTVRRLEGVERWLIDRPCLEATFEAAGRLAADEISPWSDVRGTAEYRRQIVGGLLTRHFHEMSSDMGAGE
;
A
#
# COMPACT_ATOMS: atom_id res chain seq x y z
N MET A 1 1.21 35.09 0.37
CA MET A 1 1.44 33.81 -0.33
C MET A 1 1.94 34.12 -1.73
N ASN A 2 3.16 33.70 -2.07
CA ASN A 2 3.56 33.66 -3.48
C ASN A 2 2.66 32.62 -4.15
N ARG A 3 1.89 33.04 -5.16
CA ARG A 3 1.13 32.09 -6.00
C ARG A 3 2.15 31.12 -6.60
N PRO A 4 1.90 29.80 -6.60
CA PRO A 4 2.72 28.86 -7.35
C PRO A 4 2.78 29.33 -8.81
N GLU A 5 3.94 29.23 -9.42
CA GLU A 5 4.18 29.74 -10.79
C GLU A 5 3.40 28.97 -11.86
N ARG A 6 2.80 27.82 -11.51
CA ARG A 6 2.21 26.88 -12.48
C ARG A 6 0.78 26.48 -12.10
N SER A 7 -0.15 26.55 -13.09
CA SER A 7 -1.55 26.13 -12.98
C SER A 7 -1.86 24.86 -13.80
N SER A 8 -0.84 24.28 -14.45
CA SER A 8 -0.95 23.10 -15.29
C SER A 8 -0.21 21.89 -14.70
N VAL A 9 -0.57 20.71 -15.17
CA VAL A 9 0.06 19.41 -14.90
C VAL A 9 0.73 18.95 -16.18
N GLU A 10 2.01 18.60 -16.11
CA GLU A 10 2.78 18.16 -17.27
C GLU A 10 3.30 16.73 -17.09
N PHE A 11 3.05 15.89 -18.08
CA PHE A 11 3.51 14.49 -18.11
C PHE A 11 3.61 14.00 -19.56
N SER A 12 4.14 12.81 -19.77
CA SER A 12 4.10 12.18 -21.10
C SER A 12 3.24 10.93 -21.13
N VAL A 13 2.71 10.61 -22.31
CA VAL A 13 2.05 9.34 -22.60
C VAL A 13 2.70 8.73 -23.84
N ASN A 14 3.32 7.58 -23.64
CA ASN A 14 4.05 6.89 -24.71
C ASN A 14 5.10 7.81 -25.40
N GLY A 15 5.85 8.57 -24.57
CA GLY A 15 6.87 9.50 -25.02
C GLY A 15 6.35 10.83 -25.61
N ARG A 16 5.03 11.02 -25.75
CA ARG A 16 4.41 12.26 -26.19
C ARG A 16 4.08 13.16 -24.99
N PRO A 17 4.57 14.40 -24.94
CA PRO A 17 4.27 15.33 -23.83
C PRO A 17 2.82 15.84 -23.91
N TYR A 18 2.24 16.05 -22.72
CA TYR A 18 0.94 16.66 -22.49
C TYR A 18 1.05 17.70 -21.38
N GLU A 19 0.39 18.82 -21.59
CA GLU A 19 0.13 19.84 -20.59
C GLU A 19 -1.38 19.90 -20.39
N VAL A 20 -1.84 19.78 -19.14
CA VAL A 20 -3.25 19.63 -18.80
C VAL A 20 -3.64 20.69 -17.79
N GLU A 21 -4.72 21.39 -18.07
CA GLU A 21 -5.26 22.48 -17.27
C GLU A 21 -6.76 22.31 -17.00
N GLY A 22 -7.28 23.15 -16.10
CA GLY A 22 -8.71 23.25 -15.85
C GLY A 22 -9.31 21.98 -15.27
N GLY A 23 -10.52 21.63 -15.72
CA GLY A 23 -11.26 20.46 -15.20
C GLY A 23 -10.64 19.12 -15.52
N ASP A 24 -9.83 19.03 -16.57
CA ASP A 24 -9.20 17.78 -17.01
C ASP A 24 -8.11 17.28 -16.03
N VAL A 25 -7.57 18.13 -15.15
CA VAL A 25 -6.62 17.69 -14.10
C VAL A 25 -7.29 16.75 -13.08
N PHE A 26 -8.63 16.77 -12.98
CA PHE A 26 -9.43 15.93 -12.10
C PHE A 26 -9.98 14.66 -12.77
N LEU A 27 -9.69 14.44 -14.04
CA LEU A 27 -9.96 13.15 -14.68
C LEU A 27 -9.14 12.06 -14.00
N THR A 28 -9.64 10.82 -14.02
CA THR A 28 -8.77 9.67 -13.79
C THR A 28 -7.82 9.50 -14.96
N ALA A 29 -6.67 8.88 -14.72
CA ALA A 29 -5.71 8.62 -15.79
C ALA A 29 -6.33 7.81 -16.93
N SER A 30 -7.20 6.83 -16.61
CA SER A 30 -7.89 6.03 -17.63
C SER A 30 -8.91 6.84 -18.45
N GLU A 31 -9.66 7.77 -17.84
CA GLU A 31 -10.54 8.69 -18.58
C GLU A 31 -9.71 9.55 -19.53
N PHE A 32 -8.62 10.16 -19.03
CA PHE A 32 -7.73 10.97 -19.86
C PHE A 32 -7.14 10.18 -21.04
N LEU A 33 -6.60 9.00 -20.78
CA LEU A 33 -6.03 8.14 -21.81
C LEU A 33 -7.03 7.79 -22.88
N ARG A 34 -8.25 7.44 -22.51
CA ARG A 34 -9.28 6.99 -23.45
C ARG A 34 -9.96 8.14 -24.19
N GLU A 35 -10.28 9.23 -23.49
CA GLU A 35 -11.10 10.32 -24.03
C GLU A 35 -10.26 11.42 -24.68
N ARG A 36 -9.11 11.79 -24.10
CA ARG A 36 -8.26 12.88 -24.60
C ARG A 36 -7.18 12.40 -25.54
N THR A 37 -6.58 11.21 -25.26
CA THR A 37 -5.48 10.70 -26.08
C THR A 37 -5.88 9.58 -27.04
N ARG A 38 -7.12 9.09 -26.94
CA ARG A 38 -7.66 7.97 -27.74
C ARG A 38 -6.88 6.65 -27.58
N ARG A 39 -6.21 6.45 -26.46
CA ARG A 39 -5.51 5.20 -26.10
C ARG A 39 -6.52 4.23 -25.48
N THR A 40 -7.26 3.52 -26.31
CA THR A 40 -8.39 2.66 -25.89
C THR A 40 -7.97 1.23 -25.54
N GLY A 41 -6.68 0.88 -25.71
CA GLY A 41 -6.10 -0.37 -25.22
C GLY A 41 -6.23 -0.52 -23.71
N THR A 42 -6.04 0.57 -22.95
CA THR A 42 -6.36 0.62 -21.53
C THR A 42 -7.87 0.43 -21.32
N LYS A 43 -8.27 -0.64 -20.60
CA LYS A 43 -9.68 -0.98 -20.37
C LYS A 43 -10.16 -0.50 -18.99
N ILE A 44 -11.45 -0.19 -18.87
CA ILE A 44 -12.08 0.19 -17.61
C ILE A 44 -13.21 -0.82 -17.33
N ALA A 45 -13.16 -1.49 -16.16
CA ALA A 45 -14.18 -2.45 -15.75
C ALA A 45 -14.70 -2.20 -14.33
N CYS A 46 -13.89 -2.44 -13.28
CA CYS A 46 -14.34 -2.31 -11.89
C CYS A 46 -14.42 -0.86 -11.39
N GLU A 47 -13.50 0.00 -11.84
CA GLU A 47 -13.31 1.37 -11.34
C GLU A 47 -13.05 1.44 -9.82
N GLU A 48 -12.42 0.38 -9.28
CA GLU A 48 -12.12 0.20 -7.85
C GLU A 48 -10.66 -0.16 -7.60
N GLY A 49 -9.84 -0.28 -8.67
CA GLY A 49 -8.45 -0.71 -8.55
C GLY A 49 -8.27 -2.21 -8.30
N ASP A 50 -9.31 -3.03 -8.49
CA ASP A 50 -9.33 -4.45 -8.12
C ASP A 50 -9.03 -5.39 -9.32
N CYS A 51 -9.59 -5.11 -10.50
CA CYS A 51 -9.54 -6.07 -11.62
C CYS A 51 -8.30 -5.97 -12.52
N GLY A 52 -7.50 -4.93 -12.43
CA GLY A 52 -6.27 -4.73 -13.20
C GLY A 52 -6.43 -4.47 -14.69
N SER A 53 -7.64 -4.47 -15.27
CA SER A 53 -7.85 -4.24 -16.74
C SER A 53 -7.32 -2.87 -17.17
N CYS A 54 -7.23 -1.92 -16.25
CA CYS A 54 -6.76 -0.56 -16.47
C CYS A 54 -5.26 -0.37 -16.17
N THR A 55 -4.50 -1.44 -15.94
CA THR A 55 -3.08 -1.35 -15.62
C THR A 55 -2.31 -0.62 -16.71
N VAL A 56 -1.51 0.38 -16.28
CA VAL A 56 -0.53 1.12 -17.09
C VAL A 56 0.80 1.13 -16.34
N LEU A 57 1.90 1.42 -17.02
CA LEU A 57 3.16 1.70 -16.33
C LEU A 57 3.30 3.20 -16.11
N VAL A 58 3.67 3.58 -14.89
CA VAL A 58 3.98 4.97 -14.55
C VAL A 58 5.45 5.06 -14.20
N GLY A 59 6.19 5.75 -15.05
CA GLY A 59 7.61 6.00 -14.91
C GLY A 59 7.89 7.30 -14.17
N ARG A 60 8.81 7.25 -13.21
CA ARG A 60 9.34 8.43 -12.52
C ARG A 60 10.87 8.48 -12.64
N PRO A 61 11.47 9.67 -12.83
CA PRO A 61 12.91 9.81 -12.78
C PRO A 61 13.47 9.34 -11.44
N THR A 62 14.60 8.67 -11.50
CA THR A 62 15.44 8.29 -10.35
C THR A 62 16.90 8.63 -10.67
N ASP A 63 17.77 8.56 -9.68
CA ASP A 63 19.21 8.79 -9.88
C ASP A 63 19.83 7.76 -10.86
N GLN A 64 19.22 6.58 -10.97
CA GLN A 64 19.69 5.48 -11.84
C GLN A 64 18.97 5.43 -13.19
N GLY A 65 18.03 6.34 -13.48
CA GLY A 65 17.24 6.33 -14.72
C GLY A 65 15.77 6.64 -14.51
N THR A 66 14.88 5.79 -15.04
CA THR A 66 13.43 5.90 -14.83
C THR A 66 12.91 4.59 -14.29
N SER A 67 12.28 4.63 -13.12
CA SER A 67 11.60 3.46 -12.55
C SER A 67 10.16 3.40 -13.02
N TYR A 68 9.75 2.28 -13.61
CA TYR A 68 8.40 2.04 -14.10
C TYR A 68 7.67 1.04 -13.20
N LEU A 69 6.52 1.46 -12.66
CA LEU A 69 5.69 0.63 -11.79
C LEU A 69 4.30 0.42 -12.41
N PRO A 70 3.73 -0.79 -12.32
CA PRO A 70 2.35 -1.04 -12.73
C PRO A 70 1.40 -0.36 -11.75
N MET A 71 0.41 0.36 -12.29
CA MET A 71 -0.57 1.12 -11.51
C MET A 71 -1.97 1.02 -12.11
N ASN A 72 -2.99 1.11 -11.26
CA ASN A 72 -4.38 1.20 -11.68
C ASN A 72 -4.71 2.62 -12.17
N SER A 73 -4.93 2.79 -13.47
CA SER A 73 -5.25 4.11 -14.03
C SER A 73 -6.68 4.58 -13.74
N CYS A 74 -7.60 3.68 -13.38
CA CYS A 74 -9.01 4.03 -13.14
C CYS A 74 -9.24 4.79 -11.84
N ILE A 75 -8.34 4.70 -10.85
CA ILE A 75 -8.43 5.36 -9.55
C ILE A 75 -7.28 6.35 -9.30
N ARG A 76 -6.42 6.57 -10.29
CA ARG A 76 -5.34 7.55 -10.24
C ARG A 76 -5.74 8.80 -11.00
N PHE A 77 -5.56 9.97 -10.39
CA PHE A 77 -5.90 11.25 -11.02
C PHE A 77 -4.80 11.77 -11.94
N VAL A 78 -5.19 12.57 -12.93
CA VAL A 78 -4.25 13.23 -13.84
C VAL A 78 -3.26 14.11 -13.07
N PHE A 79 -3.70 14.87 -12.06
CA PHE A 79 -2.80 15.70 -11.26
C PHE A 79 -1.69 14.90 -10.55
N GLN A 80 -1.86 13.60 -10.30
CA GLN A 80 -0.84 12.74 -9.71
C GLN A 80 0.21 12.25 -10.74
N LEU A 81 0.01 12.54 -12.02
CA LEU A 81 0.93 12.17 -13.11
C LEU A 81 1.95 13.25 -13.41
N ASP A 82 1.94 14.38 -12.71
CA ASP A 82 2.88 15.47 -12.92
C ASP A 82 4.34 14.98 -12.81
N GLY A 83 5.14 15.29 -13.85
CA GLY A 83 6.52 14.82 -13.95
C GLY A 83 6.68 13.29 -14.16
N CYS A 84 5.66 12.61 -14.66
CA CYS A 84 5.69 11.16 -14.94
C CYS A 84 5.67 10.86 -16.44
N ASP A 85 6.17 9.67 -16.81
CA ASP A 85 5.91 9.06 -18.10
C ASP A 85 4.90 7.93 -17.94
N VAL A 86 3.82 7.97 -18.72
CA VAL A 86 2.78 6.94 -18.71
C VAL A 86 2.93 6.07 -19.96
N VAL A 87 3.14 4.77 -19.76
CA VAL A 87 3.24 3.81 -20.85
C VAL A 87 1.99 2.95 -20.88
N THR A 88 1.35 2.86 -22.05
CA THR A 88 0.18 2.02 -22.30
C THR A 88 0.55 0.88 -23.25
N VAL A 89 -0.33 -0.11 -23.36
CA VAL A 89 -0.10 -1.30 -24.20
C VAL A 89 0.20 -0.97 -25.67
N GLU A 90 -0.28 0.17 -26.17
CA GLU A 90 -0.04 0.65 -27.53
C GLU A 90 1.43 1.03 -27.81
N ALA A 91 2.23 1.28 -26.77
CA ALA A 91 3.64 1.64 -26.93
C ALA A 91 4.57 0.43 -26.93
N LEU A 92 4.11 -0.74 -26.55
CA LEU A 92 4.98 -1.91 -26.37
C LEU A 92 5.49 -2.48 -27.70
N ALA A 93 4.60 -2.66 -28.66
CA ALA A 93 4.99 -3.09 -30.00
C ALA A 93 5.65 -1.93 -30.77
N SER A 94 6.75 -2.19 -31.46
CA SER A 94 7.44 -1.20 -32.30
C SER A 94 7.86 -1.80 -33.63
N ASP A 95 7.75 -1.02 -34.71
CA ASP A 95 8.18 -1.42 -36.07
C ASP A 95 7.53 -2.74 -36.55
N GLY A 96 6.27 -2.98 -36.12
CA GLY A 96 5.52 -4.21 -36.45
C GLY A 96 5.96 -5.46 -35.67
N ARG A 97 6.84 -5.33 -34.70
CA ARG A 97 7.31 -6.43 -33.84
C ARG A 97 6.66 -6.36 -32.48
N LEU A 98 6.17 -7.49 -32.01
CA LEU A 98 5.66 -7.66 -30.66
C LEU A 98 6.83 -7.74 -29.66
N THR A 99 6.56 -7.43 -28.40
CA THR A 99 7.48 -7.74 -27.29
C THR A 99 7.40 -9.23 -26.95
N SER A 100 8.42 -9.76 -26.26
CA SER A 100 8.43 -11.16 -25.77
C SER A 100 7.18 -11.50 -24.96
N VAL A 101 6.69 -10.55 -24.15
CA VAL A 101 5.43 -10.70 -23.38
C VAL A 101 4.22 -10.84 -24.30
N GLN A 102 4.13 -10.01 -25.33
CA GLN A 102 3.01 -10.08 -26.28
C GLN A 102 3.06 -11.35 -27.12
N GLU A 103 4.26 -11.77 -27.58
CA GLU A 103 4.46 -13.03 -28.30
C GLU A 103 4.08 -14.23 -27.46
N ALA A 104 4.55 -14.30 -26.20
CA ALA A 104 4.23 -15.38 -25.28
C ALA A 104 2.71 -15.48 -25.01
N MET A 105 2.02 -14.34 -24.86
CA MET A 105 0.56 -14.32 -24.68
C MET A 105 -0.18 -14.86 -25.91
N VAL A 106 0.33 -14.64 -27.12
CA VAL A 106 -0.23 -15.21 -28.36
C VAL A 106 0.04 -16.71 -28.42
N GLU A 107 1.28 -17.13 -28.26
CA GLU A 107 1.72 -18.53 -28.40
C GLU A 107 1.14 -19.45 -27.32
N CYS A 108 0.97 -18.98 -26.10
CA CYS A 108 0.37 -19.74 -25.02
C CYS A 108 -1.16 -19.63 -24.99
N HIS A 109 -1.78 -18.95 -25.95
CA HIS A 109 -3.24 -18.73 -25.98
C HIS A 109 -3.76 -18.04 -24.70
N GLY A 110 -2.99 -17.09 -24.15
CA GLY A 110 -3.29 -16.37 -22.91
C GLY A 110 -4.49 -15.41 -22.99
N SER A 111 -5.18 -15.34 -24.13
CA SER A 111 -6.32 -14.45 -24.36
C SER A 111 -7.49 -15.19 -25.00
N GLN A 112 -8.73 -14.90 -24.54
CA GLN A 112 -9.98 -15.33 -25.17
C GLN A 112 -10.81 -14.12 -25.59
N CYS A 113 -11.59 -13.49 -24.67
CA CYS A 113 -12.36 -12.30 -25.03
C CYS A 113 -11.48 -11.04 -25.25
N GLY A 114 -10.24 -11.02 -24.76
CA GLY A 114 -9.26 -9.96 -24.95
C GLY A 114 -9.41 -8.76 -24.00
N PHE A 115 -10.46 -8.69 -23.17
CA PHE A 115 -10.72 -7.50 -22.36
C PHE A 115 -9.67 -7.28 -21.26
N CYS A 116 -9.24 -8.31 -20.55
CA CYS A 116 -8.21 -8.23 -19.51
C CYS A 116 -6.77 -8.27 -20.06
N THR A 117 -6.59 -8.69 -21.31
CA THR A 117 -5.28 -8.95 -21.93
C THR A 117 -4.32 -7.77 -21.85
N PRO A 118 -4.72 -6.51 -22.18
CA PRO A 118 -3.82 -5.36 -22.03
C PRO A 118 -3.29 -5.18 -20.60
N GLY A 119 -4.14 -5.37 -19.61
CA GLY A 119 -3.75 -5.25 -18.19
C GLY A 119 -2.72 -6.29 -17.78
N PHE A 120 -2.90 -7.56 -18.17
CA PHE A 120 -1.92 -8.62 -17.92
C PHE A 120 -0.60 -8.38 -18.65
N VAL A 121 -0.66 -7.97 -19.91
CA VAL A 121 0.54 -7.63 -20.68
C VAL A 121 1.32 -6.51 -19.99
N MET A 122 0.66 -5.46 -19.51
CA MET A 122 1.32 -4.36 -18.80
C MET A 122 1.93 -4.82 -17.47
N ALA A 123 1.24 -5.67 -16.69
CA ALA A 123 1.76 -6.20 -15.43
C ALA A 123 2.99 -7.09 -15.67
N MET A 124 2.93 -8.04 -16.61
CA MET A 124 4.07 -8.88 -16.98
C MET A 124 5.25 -8.05 -17.48
N THR A 125 4.99 -7.05 -18.33
CA THR A 125 6.03 -6.15 -18.87
C THR A 125 6.74 -5.41 -17.73
N ALA A 126 6.02 -4.97 -16.70
CA ALA A 126 6.61 -4.33 -15.52
C ALA A 126 7.60 -5.28 -14.81
N THR A 127 7.16 -6.50 -14.50
CA THR A 127 7.98 -7.49 -13.81
C THR A 127 9.22 -7.88 -14.62
N CYS A 128 9.07 -8.16 -15.92
CA CYS A 128 10.20 -8.44 -16.80
C CYS A 128 11.18 -7.25 -16.89
N HIS A 129 10.68 -6.03 -16.95
CA HIS A 129 11.52 -4.83 -17.01
C HIS A 129 12.29 -4.61 -15.71
N GLN A 130 11.66 -4.76 -14.55
CA GLN A 130 12.31 -4.64 -13.25
C GLN A 130 13.45 -5.65 -13.11
N ARG A 131 13.23 -6.91 -13.49
CA ARG A 131 14.29 -7.93 -13.48
C ARG A 131 15.46 -7.61 -14.41
N ALA A 132 15.16 -7.10 -15.60
CA ALA A 132 16.22 -6.69 -16.56
C ALA A 132 17.06 -5.52 -16.07
N THR A 133 16.50 -4.67 -15.21
CA THR A 133 17.18 -3.51 -14.63
C THR A 133 17.81 -3.76 -13.26
N SER A 134 17.45 -4.86 -12.61
CA SER A 134 17.98 -5.28 -11.29
C SER A 134 18.40 -6.76 -11.33
N PRO A 135 19.46 -7.12 -12.06
CA PRO A 135 19.84 -8.53 -12.30
C PRO A 135 20.36 -9.27 -11.06
N GLU A 136 20.56 -8.60 -9.93
CA GLU A 136 20.99 -9.22 -8.67
C GLU A 136 19.89 -10.08 -8.02
N GLU A 137 18.63 -9.93 -8.42
CA GLU A 137 17.52 -10.76 -7.98
C GLU A 137 17.46 -12.06 -8.80
N SER A 138 18.20 -13.08 -8.39
CA SER A 138 18.30 -14.39 -9.07
C SER A 138 17.15 -15.36 -8.76
N SER A 139 16.25 -15.03 -7.84
CA SER A 139 15.14 -15.91 -7.46
C SER A 139 14.09 -16.01 -8.58
N PRO A 140 13.45 -17.18 -8.80
CA PRO A 140 12.32 -17.31 -9.71
C PRO A 140 11.19 -16.34 -9.35
N VAL A 141 10.49 -15.80 -10.37
CA VAL A 141 9.34 -14.91 -10.15
C VAL A 141 8.14 -15.71 -9.63
N ASP A 142 7.54 -15.24 -8.55
CA ASP A 142 6.20 -15.71 -8.14
C ASP A 142 5.12 -15.05 -9.01
N TRP A 143 4.92 -15.59 -10.20
CA TRP A 143 3.94 -15.05 -11.15
C TRP A 143 2.50 -14.99 -10.62
N PRO A 144 1.99 -15.94 -9.85
CA PRO A 144 0.72 -15.79 -9.15
C PRO A 144 0.64 -14.53 -8.29
N LEU A 145 1.69 -14.20 -7.53
CA LEU A 145 1.76 -13.00 -6.70
C LEU A 145 1.85 -11.73 -7.55
N GLU A 146 2.73 -11.70 -8.56
CA GLU A 146 2.92 -10.54 -9.45
C GLU A 146 1.68 -10.21 -10.29
N LEU A 147 0.89 -11.22 -10.63
CA LEU A 147 -0.34 -11.06 -11.41
C LEU A 147 -1.61 -11.06 -10.55
N SER A 148 -1.48 -11.13 -9.22
CA SER A 148 -2.64 -11.16 -8.30
C SER A 148 -3.58 -9.97 -8.44
N GLY A 149 -3.07 -8.81 -8.90
CA GLY A 149 -3.86 -7.60 -9.18
C GLY A 149 -4.60 -7.61 -10.53
N ASN A 150 -4.61 -8.72 -11.28
CA ASN A 150 -5.24 -8.82 -12.60
C ASN A 150 -6.24 -9.99 -12.64
N LEU A 151 -7.49 -9.72 -13.03
CA LEU A 151 -8.56 -10.71 -13.07
C LEU A 151 -8.92 -11.10 -14.52
N CYS A 152 -9.03 -12.41 -14.74
CA CYS A 152 -9.55 -12.99 -15.99
C CYS A 152 -10.69 -13.96 -15.69
N ARG A 153 -11.80 -13.84 -16.41
CA ARG A 153 -12.94 -14.76 -16.26
C ARG A 153 -12.92 -15.92 -17.26
N CYS A 154 -12.18 -15.77 -18.35
CA CYS A 154 -12.33 -16.68 -19.51
C CYS A 154 -11.33 -17.85 -19.50
N THR A 155 -10.04 -17.59 -19.21
CA THR A 155 -8.93 -18.52 -19.49
C THR A 155 -8.66 -19.55 -18.38
N GLY A 156 -9.15 -19.30 -17.16
CA GLY A 156 -8.76 -20.11 -16.00
C GLY A 156 -7.30 -19.89 -15.55
N TYR A 157 -6.64 -18.82 -16.03
CA TYR A 157 -5.30 -18.34 -15.71
C TYR A 157 -4.12 -19.20 -16.20
N LEU A 158 -4.23 -20.51 -16.33
CA LEU A 158 -3.10 -21.37 -16.69
C LEU A 158 -2.35 -20.91 -17.95
N PRO A 159 -3.01 -20.58 -19.08
CA PRO A 159 -2.31 -20.07 -20.26
C PRO A 159 -1.60 -18.74 -20.05
N ILE A 160 -2.15 -17.88 -19.16
CA ILE A 160 -1.55 -16.59 -18.81
C ILE A 160 -0.28 -16.80 -17.96
N LEU A 161 -0.35 -17.69 -16.96
CA LEU A 161 0.80 -18.03 -16.12
C LEU A 161 1.91 -18.74 -16.92
N GLU A 162 1.52 -19.56 -17.92
CA GLU A 162 2.49 -20.18 -18.83
C GLU A 162 3.19 -19.13 -19.69
N ALA A 163 2.44 -18.17 -20.24
CA ALA A 163 3.01 -17.04 -20.97
C ALA A 163 3.97 -16.22 -20.10
N ALA A 164 3.61 -15.97 -18.83
CA ALA A 164 4.43 -15.24 -17.89
C ALA A 164 5.77 -15.95 -17.60
N ARG A 165 5.75 -17.26 -17.31
CA ARG A 165 6.97 -18.06 -17.11
C ARG A 165 7.86 -18.08 -18.36
N ARG A 166 7.26 -18.10 -19.54
CA ARG A 166 7.99 -18.11 -20.80
C ARG A 166 8.72 -16.78 -21.07
N CYS A 167 8.14 -15.67 -20.66
CA CYS A 167 8.78 -14.36 -20.77
C CYS A 167 9.99 -14.18 -19.84
N GLU A 168 10.01 -14.89 -18.71
CA GLU A 168 11.09 -14.78 -17.71
C GLU A 168 12.47 -15.16 -18.29
N SER A 169 12.49 -16.10 -19.24
CA SER A 169 13.71 -16.59 -19.89
C SER A 169 14.16 -15.75 -21.10
N SER A 170 13.39 -14.73 -21.50
CA SER A 170 13.77 -13.86 -22.61
C SER A 170 14.80 -12.82 -22.13
N ASP A 171 15.97 -12.78 -22.78
CA ASP A 171 17.01 -11.80 -22.52
C ASP A 171 16.45 -10.38 -22.54
N GLY A 172 16.60 -9.68 -21.41
CA GLY A 172 16.00 -8.38 -21.17
C GLY A 172 16.52 -7.30 -22.13
N GLU A 173 16.02 -7.26 -23.36
CA GLU A 173 16.16 -6.08 -24.18
C GLU A 173 15.46 -4.91 -23.46
N ILE A 174 16.26 -3.95 -22.98
CA ILE A 174 15.72 -2.68 -22.48
C ILE A 174 14.89 -2.09 -23.59
N SER A 175 13.58 -2.21 -23.45
CA SER A 175 12.61 -1.94 -24.50
C SER A 175 12.65 -0.46 -24.91
N LYS A 176 12.45 -0.16 -26.20
CA LYS A 176 12.47 1.24 -26.71
C LYS A 176 11.48 2.14 -25.95
N TRP A 177 10.37 1.57 -25.44
CA TRP A 177 9.34 2.29 -24.73
C TRP A 177 9.81 2.86 -23.37
N SER A 178 10.85 2.27 -22.74
CA SER A 178 11.38 2.72 -21.44
C SER A 178 12.45 3.81 -21.57
N ARG A 179 12.82 4.18 -22.78
CA ARG A 179 13.85 5.20 -23.06
C ARG A 179 13.23 6.58 -23.15
N ILE A 180 13.21 7.30 -22.04
CA ILE A 180 12.80 8.70 -22.03
C ILE A 180 13.96 9.56 -22.56
N PRO A 181 13.71 10.48 -23.53
CA PRO A 181 14.74 11.45 -23.96
C PRO A 181 15.27 12.25 -22.78
N GLU A 182 16.58 12.52 -22.78
CA GLU A 182 17.26 13.27 -21.71
C GLU A 182 16.60 14.62 -21.42
N ALA A 183 16.16 15.33 -22.46
CA ALA A 183 15.45 16.60 -22.30
C ALA A 183 14.13 16.45 -21.53
N THR A 184 13.38 15.38 -21.79
CA THR A 184 12.13 15.06 -21.08
C THR A 184 12.43 14.70 -19.62
N ARG A 185 13.47 13.90 -19.36
CA ARG A 185 13.89 13.55 -18.01
C ARG A 185 14.25 14.80 -17.20
N ARG A 186 15.08 15.68 -17.75
CA ARG A 186 15.43 16.96 -17.12
C ARG A 186 14.20 17.83 -16.85
N ARG A 187 13.23 17.83 -17.76
CA ARG A 187 11.97 18.54 -17.54
C ARG A 187 11.21 17.95 -16.36
N PHE A 188 11.10 16.64 -16.25
CA PHE A 188 10.44 15.97 -15.14
C PHE A 188 11.13 16.21 -13.80
N ASP A 189 12.47 16.25 -13.76
CA ASP A 189 13.21 16.63 -12.55
C ASP A 189 12.92 18.08 -12.11
N GLN A 190 12.77 19.00 -13.06
CA GLN A 190 12.38 20.39 -12.77
C GLN A 190 10.96 20.46 -12.24
N LEU A 191 10.02 19.72 -12.85
CA LEU A 191 8.63 19.62 -12.41
C LEU A 191 8.54 19.05 -10.98
N GLY A 192 9.35 18.05 -10.66
CA GLY A 192 9.43 17.47 -9.32
C GLY A 192 9.74 18.48 -8.21
N ARG A 193 10.36 19.61 -8.55
CA ARG A 193 10.74 20.71 -7.65
C ARG A 193 9.85 21.95 -7.77
N SER A 194 8.86 21.94 -8.66
CA SER A 194 7.97 23.07 -8.94
C SER A 194 6.55 22.78 -8.47
N PRO A 195 6.05 23.44 -7.44
CA PRO A 195 4.66 23.26 -6.98
C PRO A 195 3.66 23.71 -8.05
N PHE A 196 2.43 23.23 -7.97
CA PHE A 196 1.33 23.74 -8.79
C PHE A 196 0.07 23.98 -7.97
N ASP A 197 -0.81 24.84 -8.49
CA ASP A 197 -2.12 25.18 -7.98
C ASP A 197 -3.10 25.23 -9.16
N ALA A 198 -3.75 24.11 -9.42
CA ALA A 198 -4.65 23.96 -10.56
C ALA A 198 -6.11 23.96 -10.12
N SER A 199 -6.97 24.62 -10.92
CA SER A 199 -8.39 24.66 -10.66
C SER A 199 -9.21 24.57 -11.94
N GLY A 200 -10.42 24.07 -11.83
CA GLY A 200 -11.33 23.98 -12.97
C GLY A 200 -12.68 23.35 -12.63
N THR A 201 -13.58 23.35 -13.59
CA THR A 201 -14.90 22.73 -13.43
C THR A 201 -14.87 21.31 -13.96
N HIS A 202 -15.16 20.35 -13.08
CA HIS A 202 -15.28 18.94 -13.43
C HIS A 202 -16.62 18.40 -12.93
N ARG A 203 -17.37 17.72 -13.79
CA ARG A 203 -18.71 17.16 -13.48
C ARG A 203 -19.64 18.19 -12.81
N GLY A 204 -19.63 19.43 -13.34
CA GLY A 204 -20.49 20.53 -12.86
C GLY A 204 -20.06 21.18 -11.54
N SER A 205 -18.95 20.80 -10.94
CA SER A 205 -18.43 21.39 -9.70
C SER A 205 -17.07 22.03 -9.92
N HIS A 206 -16.87 23.23 -9.38
CA HIS A 206 -15.54 23.86 -9.35
C HIS A 206 -14.67 23.18 -8.31
N ARG A 207 -13.42 22.89 -8.69
CA ARG A 207 -12.45 22.17 -7.85
C ARG A 207 -11.08 22.81 -7.95
N ARG A 208 -10.28 22.62 -6.91
CA ARG A 208 -8.91 23.10 -6.83
C ARG A 208 -8.02 22.01 -6.23
N VAL A 209 -6.81 21.85 -6.77
CA VAL A 209 -5.77 20.97 -6.22
C VAL A 209 -4.47 21.73 -6.09
N LEU A 210 -3.88 21.68 -4.90
CA LEU A 210 -2.57 22.22 -4.58
C LEU A 210 -1.60 21.05 -4.41
N SER A 211 -0.44 21.11 -5.04
CA SER A 211 0.60 20.09 -4.92
C SER A 211 1.92 20.74 -4.47
N PRO A 212 2.15 20.82 -3.15
CA PRO A 212 3.42 21.29 -2.59
C PRO A 212 4.55 20.29 -2.87
N VAL A 213 5.79 20.78 -2.79
CA VAL A 213 7.01 19.99 -3.01
C VAL A 213 7.96 19.99 -1.80
N THR A 214 7.52 20.56 -0.67
CA THR A 214 8.21 20.51 0.62
C THR A 214 7.23 20.31 1.74
N LEU A 215 7.66 19.68 2.83
CA LEU A 215 6.83 19.49 4.01
C LEU A 215 6.37 20.84 4.61
N GLU A 216 7.27 21.82 4.68
CA GLU A 216 6.96 23.16 5.18
C GLU A 216 5.80 23.81 4.40
N ALA A 217 5.85 23.76 3.06
CA ALA A 217 4.76 24.26 2.21
C ALA A 217 3.46 23.48 2.43
N ALA A 218 3.54 22.16 2.54
CA ALA A 218 2.37 21.31 2.80
C ALA A 218 1.70 21.66 4.14
N LEU A 219 2.48 21.86 5.20
CA LEU A 219 1.98 22.24 6.52
C LEU A 219 1.32 23.62 6.51
N ARG A 220 1.92 24.62 5.85
CA ARG A 220 1.32 25.96 5.70
C ARG A 220 -0.01 25.88 4.96
N ILE A 221 -0.05 25.17 3.82
CA ILE A 221 -1.28 25.02 3.03
C ILE A 221 -2.35 24.29 3.87
N ARG A 222 -1.96 23.29 4.66
CA ARG A 222 -2.87 22.55 5.53
C ARG A 222 -3.48 23.43 6.60
N ALA A 223 -2.68 24.29 7.26
CA ALA A 223 -3.14 25.23 8.27
C ALA A 223 -4.07 26.29 7.69
N ASP A 224 -3.77 26.79 6.46
CA ASP A 224 -4.61 27.76 5.77
C ASP A 224 -5.93 27.15 5.23
N LEU A 225 -5.95 25.85 4.93
CA LEU A 225 -7.07 25.14 4.32
C LEU A 225 -7.37 23.84 5.08
N PRO A 226 -7.80 23.93 6.36
CA PRO A 226 -7.99 22.77 7.22
C PRO A 226 -9.07 21.80 6.74
N GLU A 227 -10.03 22.27 5.93
CA GLU A 227 -11.11 21.46 5.33
C GLU A 227 -10.69 20.79 3.99
N ALA A 228 -9.48 21.08 3.49
CA ALA A 228 -9.04 20.49 2.24
C ALA A 228 -8.80 18.96 2.40
N GLN A 229 -9.21 18.20 1.38
CA GLN A 229 -8.98 16.75 1.33
C GLN A 229 -7.51 16.48 1.03
N LEU A 230 -6.83 15.76 1.93
CA LEU A 230 -5.48 15.28 1.67
C LEU A 230 -5.52 14.09 0.72
N VAL A 231 -4.62 14.10 -0.26
CA VAL A 231 -4.44 13.02 -1.25
C VAL A 231 -3.05 12.44 -1.11
N ALA A 232 -2.98 11.14 -0.83
CA ALA A 232 -1.75 10.36 -0.85
C ALA A 232 -1.76 9.43 -2.08
N GLY A 233 -1.83 8.12 -1.91
CA GLY A 233 -1.91 7.14 -3.00
C GLY A 233 -3.25 7.09 -3.75
N ALA A 234 -4.27 7.77 -3.24
CA ALA A 234 -5.63 7.87 -3.78
C ALA A 234 -6.41 6.55 -3.91
N THR A 235 -5.92 5.43 -3.38
CA THR A 235 -6.55 4.11 -3.55
C THR A 235 -7.94 3.98 -2.90
N ASP A 236 -8.26 4.78 -1.88
CA ASP A 236 -9.63 4.91 -1.34
C ASP A 236 -10.37 6.10 -1.97
N LEU A 237 -9.71 7.26 -2.10
CA LEU A 237 -10.33 8.47 -2.68
C LEU A 237 -10.71 8.29 -4.15
N GLY A 238 -9.88 7.59 -4.93
CA GLY A 238 -10.19 7.26 -6.33
C GLY A 238 -11.44 6.41 -6.45
N VAL A 239 -11.63 5.42 -5.57
CA VAL A 239 -12.86 4.62 -5.52
C VAL A 239 -14.07 5.48 -5.14
N GLN A 240 -13.92 6.37 -4.14
CA GLN A 240 -14.99 7.30 -3.77
C GLN A 240 -15.36 8.23 -4.94
N TRP A 241 -14.37 8.67 -5.70
CA TRP A 241 -14.56 9.50 -6.88
C TRP A 241 -15.32 8.78 -8.00
N THR A 242 -14.86 7.59 -8.39
CA THR A 242 -15.45 6.84 -9.51
C THR A 242 -16.87 6.36 -9.20
N LYS A 243 -17.16 6.07 -7.91
CA LYS A 243 -18.51 5.70 -7.46
C LYS A 243 -19.41 6.91 -7.16
N ALA A 244 -19.06 8.11 -7.64
CA ALA A 244 -19.82 9.34 -7.50
C ALA A 244 -20.18 9.70 -6.04
N ARG A 245 -19.32 9.34 -5.07
CA ARG A 245 -19.46 9.73 -3.67
C ARG A 245 -19.06 11.20 -3.50
N LYS A 246 -19.46 11.80 -2.39
CA LYS A 246 -19.15 13.19 -2.09
C LYS A 246 -17.63 13.41 -2.08
N ALA A 247 -17.16 14.36 -2.89
CA ALA A 247 -15.76 14.75 -2.97
C ALA A 247 -15.58 16.21 -2.54
N ALA A 248 -14.46 16.52 -1.91
CA ALA A 248 -14.12 17.89 -1.49
C ALA A 248 -13.93 18.83 -2.68
N ALA A 249 -14.14 20.13 -2.46
CA ALA A 249 -13.90 21.15 -3.46
C ALA A 249 -12.41 21.49 -3.59
N VAL A 250 -11.64 21.39 -2.50
CA VAL A 250 -10.20 21.68 -2.45
C VAL A 250 -9.45 20.43 -2.01
N TRP A 251 -8.35 20.14 -2.71
CA TRP A 251 -7.50 18.99 -2.46
C TRP A 251 -6.05 19.43 -2.29
N ILE A 252 -5.30 18.70 -1.44
CA ILE A 252 -3.86 18.87 -1.27
C ILE A 252 -3.21 17.54 -1.61
N ASP A 253 -2.45 17.49 -2.71
CA ASP A 253 -1.72 16.30 -3.14
C ASP A 253 -0.36 16.27 -2.44
N LEU A 254 -0.13 15.27 -1.60
CA LEU A 254 1.11 15.03 -0.86
C LEU A 254 2.12 14.18 -1.65
N GLY A 255 1.74 13.71 -2.83
CA GLY A 255 2.54 12.77 -3.64
C GLY A 255 3.92 13.27 -4.04
N ARG A 256 4.19 14.57 -3.92
CA ARG A 256 5.42 15.21 -4.37
C ARG A 256 6.26 15.81 -3.24
N VAL A 257 5.93 15.49 -1.99
CA VAL A 257 6.68 15.92 -0.79
C VAL A 257 7.69 14.84 -0.43
N PRO A 258 8.99 15.01 -0.72
CA PRO A 258 9.99 13.97 -0.53
C PRO A 258 10.22 13.63 0.95
N GLU A 259 10.06 14.59 1.86
CA GLU A 259 10.23 14.38 3.31
C GLU A 259 9.21 13.42 3.92
N LEU A 260 8.12 13.15 3.21
CA LEU A 260 7.09 12.16 3.62
C LEU A 260 7.38 10.75 3.09
N ARG A 261 8.49 10.52 2.38
CA ARG A 261 8.82 9.25 1.71
C ARG A 261 9.95 8.51 2.42
N GLY A 262 10.17 7.30 1.95
CA GLY A 262 11.28 6.45 2.38
C GLY A 262 10.90 5.47 3.49
N VAL A 263 11.64 4.37 3.51
CA VAL A 263 11.57 3.32 4.53
C VAL A 263 12.99 2.98 4.94
N THR A 264 13.31 3.20 6.21
CA THR A 264 14.65 2.94 6.77
C THR A 264 14.54 2.11 8.03
N VAL A 265 15.62 1.43 8.39
CA VAL A 265 15.77 0.83 9.71
C VAL A 265 16.70 1.70 10.52
N CYS A 266 16.30 2.05 11.71
CA CYS A 266 17.09 2.84 12.64
C CYS A 266 17.25 2.12 13.98
N GLU A 267 18.33 2.41 14.68
CA GLU A 267 18.47 2.07 16.09
C GLU A 267 17.61 3.04 16.92
N VAL A 268 16.95 2.50 17.92
CA VAL A 268 16.12 3.27 18.85
C VAL A 268 16.87 3.37 20.15
N GLU A 269 17.15 4.58 20.61
CA GLU A 269 17.62 4.76 21.98
C GLU A 269 16.54 4.28 22.94
N PRO A 270 16.89 3.53 24.00
CA PRO A 270 15.92 3.07 24.98
C PRO A 270 15.19 4.31 25.55
N ASP A 271 13.87 4.28 25.47
CA ASP A 271 13.05 5.32 26.08
C ASP A 271 13.29 5.29 27.60
N ARG A 272 13.25 6.46 28.27
CA ARG A 272 13.55 6.62 29.70
C ARG A 272 12.63 5.83 30.65
N SER A 273 11.81 4.94 30.13
CA SER A 273 10.91 4.04 30.86
C SER A 273 11.61 2.86 31.56
N GLY A 274 12.92 2.67 31.38
CA GLY A 274 13.70 1.75 32.23
C GLY A 274 13.79 0.30 31.78
N ASP A 275 13.17 -0.08 30.66
CA ASP A 275 13.33 -1.42 30.11
C ASP A 275 14.60 -1.47 29.23
N GLU A 276 15.74 -1.82 29.83
CA GLU A 276 16.94 -2.14 29.08
C GLU A 276 16.70 -3.42 28.25
N PRO A 277 17.19 -3.46 26.99
CA PRO A 277 17.13 -4.69 26.20
C PRO A 277 17.90 -5.80 26.95
N VAL A 278 17.26 -6.92 27.18
CA VAL A 278 17.79 -8.06 27.96
C VAL A 278 19.11 -8.60 27.39
N ASP A 279 19.49 -8.28 26.16
CA ASP A 279 20.70 -8.77 25.47
C ASP A 279 21.71 -7.69 25.07
N GLY A 280 21.65 -6.47 25.61
CA GLY A 280 22.65 -5.41 25.31
C GLY A 280 22.71 -4.95 23.84
N GLY A 281 21.81 -5.40 22.98
CA GLY A 281 21.67 -4.95 21.58
C GLY A 281 20.80 -3.71 21.52
N ALA A 282 21.14 -2.76 20.63
CA ALA A 282 20.28 -1.59 20.37
C ALA A 282 18.92 -2.05 19.83
N ALA A 283 17.84 -1.54 20.41
CA ALA A 283 16.50 -1.77 19.86
C ALA A 283 16.42 -1.18 18.44
N ARG A 284 15.79 -1.90 17.50
CA ARG A 284 15.67 -1.48 16.11
C ARG A 284 14.22 -1.18 15.76
N ALA A 285 14.00 -0.28 14.82
CA ALA A 285 12.68 0.02 14.31
C ALA A 285 12.71 0.28 12.79
N ILE A 286 11.62 -0.03 12.10
CA ILE A 286 11.35 0.50 10.77
C ILE A 286 10.77 1.89 10.93
N GLU A 287 11.39 2.90 10.32
CA GLU A 287 10.84 4.23 10.17
C GLU A 287 10.37 4.42 8.72
N ALA A 288 9.07 4.62 8.55
CA ALA A 288 8.42 4.80 7.26
C ALA A 288 7.78 6.19 7.18
N GLY A 289 8.10 6.95 6.14
CA GLY A 289 7.40 8.19 5.84
C GLY A 289 5.92 7.92 5.55
N ALA A 290 5.04 8.87 5.83
CA ALA A 290 3.59 8.70 5.63
C ALA A 290 3.22 8.39 4.16
N MET A 291 4.04 8.80 3.21
CA MET A 291 3.91 8.51 1.77
C MET A 291 4.65 7.25 1.33
N ALA A 292 5.29 6.51 2.25
CA ALA A 292 5.87 5.21 1.93
C ALA A 292 4.78 4.26 1.44
N THR A 293 5.02 3.63 0.30
CA THR A 293 4.07 2.73 -0.35
C THR A 293 4.12 1.33 0.28
N TRP A 294 3.07 0.56 0.08
CA TRP A 294 3.03 -0.83 0.54
C TRP A 294 4.08 -1.70 -0.16
N ALA A 295 4.46 -1.37 -1.40
CA ALA A 295 5.52 -2.07 -2.10
C ALA A 295 6.89 -1.81 -1.46
N GLU A 296 7.21 -0.56 -1.11
CA GLU A 296 8.44 -0.20 -0.39
C GLU A 296 8.52 -0.86 1.00
N LEU A 297 7.39 -0.89 1.71
CA LEU A 297 7.29 -1.57 3.01
C LEU A 297 7.42 -3.08 2.89
N LEU A 298 6.81 -3.70 1.87
CA LEU A 298 6.92 -5.13 1.60
C LEU A 298 8.38 -5.52 1.38
N GLU A 299 9.06 -4.79 0.50
CA GLU A 299 10.48 -5.06 0.19
C GLU A 299 11.34 -4.99 1.45
N ARG A 300 11.17 -3.94 2.25
CA ARG A 300 11.90 -3.79 3.50
C ARG A 300 11.55 -4.88 4.52
N SER A 301 10.27 -5.22 4.62
CA SER A 301 9.78 -6.19 5.60
C SER A 301 10.24 -7.62 5.33
N ARG A 302 10.54 -7.98 4.09
CA ARG A 302 11.07 -9.32 3.77
C ARG A 302 12.32 -9.66 4.57
N THR A 303 13.17 -8.69 4.86
CA THR A 303 14.39 -8.86 5.62
C THR A 303 14.21 -8.62 7.12
N ASP A 304 13.52 -7.53 7.48
CA ASP A 304 13.51 -7.04 8.86
C ASP A 304 12.25 -7.41 9.64
N LEU A 305 11.15 -7.76 8.98
CA LEU A 305 9.87 -8.10 9.62
C LEU A 305 9.06 -9.07 8.72
N PRO A 306 9.53 -10.32 8.52
CA PRO A 306 8.96 -11.27 7.56
C PRO A 306 7.48 -11.60 7.81
N GLU A 307 7.02 -11.56 9.06
CA GLU A 307 5.60 -11.72 9.39
C GLU A 307 4.74 -10.64 8.73
N PHE A 308 5.23 -9.40 8.71
CA PHE A 308 4.51 -8.31 8.03
C PHE A 308 4.57 -8.46 6.52
N ALA A 309 5.70 -8.88 5.98
CA ALA A 309 5.82 -9.15 4.54
C ALA A 309 4.75 -10.16 4.09
N SER A 310 4.51 -11.24 4.84
CA SER A 310 3.50 -12.26 4.52
C SER A 310 2.07 -11.71 4.44
N ILE A 311 1.74 -10.69 5.25
CA ILE A 311 0.45 -10.00 5.18
C ILE A 311 0.41 -9.03 4.00
N LEU A 312 1.51 -8.31 3.74
CA LEU A 312 1.60 -7.34 2.66
C LEU A 312 1.54 -8.00 1.27
N GLU A 313 2.04 -9.21 1.11
CA GLU A 313 1.88 -10.00 -0.12
C GLU A 313 0.41 -10.26 -0.44
N ARG A 314 -0.43 -10.41 0.58
CA ARG A 314 -1.88 -10.60 0.47
C ARG A 314 -2.69 -9.29 0.57
N PHE A 315 -2.01 -8.14 0.61
CA PHE A 315 -2.61 -6.81 0.74
C PHE A 315 -2.77 -6.16 -0.63
N GLY A 316 -3.96 -6.26 -1.21
CA GLY A 316 -4.21 -5.75 -2.57
C GLY A 316 -3.31 -6.39 -3.63
N GLY A 317 -3.47 -5.99 -4.88
CA GLY A 317 -2.55 -6.37 -5.95
C GLY A 317 -1.32 -5.46 -6.02
N PRO A 318 -0.30 -5.81 -6.84
CA PRO A 318 0.89 -4.99 -7.03
C PRO A 318 0.58 -3.53 -7.39
N GLN A 319 -0.42 -3.28 -8.25
CA GLN A 319 -0.84 -1.93 -8.65
C GLN A 319 -1.33 -1.09 -7.46
N ILE A 320 -2.01 -1.73 -6.50
CA ILE A 320 -2.46 -1.09 -5.26
C ILE A 320 -1.30 -0.90 -4.31
N ARG A 321 -0.41 -1.89 -4.16
CA ARG A 321 0.78 -1.76 -3.31
C ARG A 321 1.72 -0.65 -3.77
N ASN A 322 1.86 -0.44 -5.08
CA ASN A 322 2.66 0.64 -5.66
C ASN A 322 2.04 2.04 -5.48
N SER A 323 0.76 2.13 -5.14
CA SER A 323 0.03 3.41 -5.01
C SER A 323 -0.35 3.72 -3.56
N GLY A 324 -0.91 2.74 -2.84
CA GLY A 324 -1.39 2.89 -1.48
C GLY A 324 -0.24 3.13 -0.51
N THR A 325 -0.45 3.98 0.51
CA THR A 325 0.57 4.41 1.46
C THR A 325 0.18 4.04 2.89
N ILE A 326 1.18 3.85 3.75
CA ILE A 326 0.95 3.58 5.17
C ILE A 326 0.20 4.72 5.85
N GLY A 327 0.58 5.97 5.56
CA GLY A 327 -0.11 7.14 6.11
C GLY A 327 -1.58 7.23 5.66
N GLY A 328 -1.85 6.96 4.37
CA GLY A 328 -3.22 6.91 3.86
C GLY A 328 -4.07 5.83 4.55
N ASN A 329 -3.50 4.66 4.84
CA ASN A 329 -4.18 3.57 5.53
C ASN A 329 -4.49 3.93 7.00
N ILE A 330 -3.51 4.48 7.72
CA ILE A 330 -3.69 4.93 9.12
C ILE A 330 -4.75 6.04 9.18
N MET A 331 -4.66 7.04 8.30
CA MET A 331 -5.58 8.18 8.28
C MET A 331 -7.00 7.81 7.82
N ASN A 332 -7.16 6.73 7.05
CA ASN A 332 -8.47 6.17 6.74
C ASN A 332 -9.16 5.56 7.97
N ALA A 333 -8.41 5.23 9.01
CA ALA A 333 -8.86 4.76 10.31
C ALA A 333 -9.91 3.62 10.22
N SER A 334 -9.69 2.69 9.30
CA SER A 334 -10.58 1.55 9.10
C SER A 334 -10.37 0.49 10.18
N SER A 335 -11.43 0.00 10.78
CA SER A 335 -11.37 -1.08 11.77
C SER A 335 -10.92 -2.44 11.19
N ILE A 336 -10.84 -2.54 9.86
CA ILE A 336 -10.43 -3.75 9.13
C ILE A 336 -9.12 -3.54 8.35
N ALA A 337 -8.34 -2.49 8.67
CA ALA A 337 -7.03 -2.27 8.07
C ALA A 337 -6.04 -3.34 8.56
N ASP A 338 -5.46 -4.11 7.63
CA ASP A 338 -4.61 -5.26 7.94
C ASP A 338 -3.29 -4.89 8.64
N SER A 339 -2.81 -3.65 8.49
CA SER A 339 -1.59 -3.16 9.12
C SER A 339 -1.77 -2.77 10.60
N LEU A 340 -2.96 -2.30 10.98
CA LEU A 340 -3.17 -1.71 12.30
C LEU A 340 -3.00 -2.70 13.46
N PRO A 341 -3.37 -3.99 13.37
CA PRO A 341 -3.08 -4.94 14.44
C PRO A 341 -1.58 -5.06 14.74
N LEU A 342 -0.73 -5.13 13.69
CA LEU A 342 0.73 -5.12 13.87
C LEU A 342 1.19 -3.84 14.56
N LEU A 343 0.80 -2.68 14.02
CA LEU A 343 1.20 -1.38 14.59
C LEU A 343 0.80 -1.30 16.06
N SER A 344 -0.35 -1.86 16.42
CA SER A 344 -0.88 -1.87 17.78
C SER A 344 -0.06 -2.75 18.73
N VAL A 345 0.29 -3.99 18.36
CA VAL A 345 1.07 -4.90 19.24
C VAL A 345 2.53 -4.51 19.35
N MET A 346 3.05 -3.81 18.36
CA MET A 346 4.43 -3.29 18.37
C MET A 346 4.53 -1.89 18.99
N ASP A 347 3.44 -1.35 19.54
CA ASP A 347 3.36 -0.02 20.14
C ASP A 347 3.98 1.06 19.24
N ALA A 348 3.61 1.01 17.95
CA ALA A 348 4.13 1.92 16.94
C ALA A 348 3.83 3.38 17.29
N SER A 349 4.77 4.27 17.00
CA SER A 349 4.60 5.71 17.22
C SER A 349 4.39 6.46 15.90
N LEU A 350 3.51 7.45 15.93
CA LEU A 350 3.13 8.29 14.80
C LEU A 350 3.70 9.69 15.02
N GLU A 351 4.49 10.20 14.07
CA GLU A 351 4.97 11.58 14.11
C GLU A 351 3.97 12.48 13.36
N LEU A 352 3.38 13.42 14.08
CA LEU A 352 2.51 14.45 13.56
C LEU A 352 3.26 15.79 13.54
N ALA A 353 3.01 16.60 12.50
CA ALA A 353 3.58 17.93 12.39
C ALA A 353 2.53 18.98 12.01
N SER A 354 2.70 20.18 12.55
CA SER A 354 2.00 21.42 12.17
C SER A 354 3.05 22.52 11.91
N PRO A 355 2.65 23.72 11.45
CA PRO A 355 3.58 24.86 11.39
C PRO A 355 4.21 25.24 12.72
N GLU A 356 3.57 24.89 13.84
CA GLU A 356 4.01 25.23 15.19
C GLU A 356 5.03 24.22 15.78
N GLY A 357 5.10 22.99 15.23
CA GLY A 357 6.02 21.98 15.70
C GLY A 357 5.63 20.54 15.37
N ARG A 358 6.30 19.63 16.05
CA ARG A 358 6.10 18.18 15.90
C ARG A 358 5.73 17.54 17.22
N ARG A 359 4.91 16.50 17.18
CA ARG A 359 4.61 15.65 18.34
C ARG A 359 4.52 14.19 17.94
N ARG A 360 4.80 13.31 18.89
CA ARG A 360 4.61 11.86 18.72
C ARG A 360 3.37 11.39 19.47
N VAL A 361 2.67 10.44 18.87
CA VAL A 361 1.47 9.83 19.42
C VAL A 361 1.58 8.32 19.29
N ASP A 362 1.30 7.60 20.35
CA ASP A 362 1.15 6.15 20.34
C ASP A 362 -0.05 5.76 19.47
N VAL A 363 0.13 4.79 18.58
CA VAL A 363 -0.93 4.31 17.68
C VAL A 363 -2.15 3.81 18.45
N ASN A 364 -1.96 3.23 19.64
CA ASN A 364 -3.03 2.72 20.49
C ASN A 364 -3.90 3.84 21.10
N ARG A 365 -3.41 5.08 21.08
CA ARG A 365 -4.12 6.29 21.53
C ARG A 365 -4.57 7.19 20.37
N PHE A 366 -4.25 6.80 19.14
CA PHE A 366 -4.51 7.64 17.97
C PHE A 366 -5.96 7.56 17.49
N PHE A 367 -6.60 6.41 17.59
CA PHE A 367 -7.98 6.19 17.12
C PHE A 367 -8.98 6.40 18.26
N SER A 368 -9.82 7.42 18.14
CA SER A 368 -10.84 7.75 19.16
C SER A 368 -12.19 7.08 18.91
N ALA A 369 -12.53 6.76 17.65
CA ALA A 369 -13.74 6.06 17.24
C ALA A 369 -13.60 5.55 15.80
N ASN A 370 -14.64 4.90 15.27
CA ASN A 370 -14.66 4.48 13.87
C ASN A 370 -14.42 5.66 12.93
N ARG A 371 -13.35 5.57 12.11
CA ARG A 371 -12.90 6.62 11.18
C ARG A 371 -12.64 7.99 11.84
N ARG A 372 -12.24 8.00 13.12
CA ARG A 372 -11.88 9.22 13.85
C ARG A 372 -10.53 9.06 14.55
N THR A 373 -9.72 10.07 14.44
CA THR A 373 -8.37 10.14 15.02
C THR A 373 -8.24 11.37 15.91
N VAL A 374 -7.13 11.47 16.65
CA VAL A 374 -6.78 12.63 17.50
C VAL A 374 -5.92 13.67 16.78
N ILE A 375 -5.76 13.53 15.44
CA ILE A 375 -5.04 14.52 14.63
C ILE A 375 -5.77 15.86 14.64
N GLN A 376 -5.04 16.94 14.73
CA GLN A 376 -5.60 18.30 14.68
C GLN A 376 -5.81 18.74 13.24
N ALA A 377 -6.62 19.77 13.03
CA ALA A 377 -7.03 20.20 11.70
C ALA A 377 -5.88 20.73 10.83
N ASP A 378 -4.85 21.27 11.44
CA ASP A 378 -3.63 21.83 10.84
C ASP A 378 -2.45 20.86 10.78
N GLU A 379 -2.63 19.64 11.33
CA GLU A 379 -1.57 18.63 11.34
C GLU A 379 -1.56 17.74 10.09
N LEU A 380 -0.36 17.21 9.79
CA LEU A 380 -0.10 16.12 8.87
C LEU A 380 0.59 14.97 9.62
N LEU A 381 0.25 13.73 9.27
CA LEU A 381 1.05 12.55 9.61
C LEU A 381 2.31 12.57 8.74
N VAL A 382 3.49 12.57 9.38
CA VAL A 382 4.80 12.67 8.71
C VAL A 382 5.46 11.31 8.56
N SER A 383 5.54 10.56 9.66
CA SER A 383 6.16 9.23 9.67
C SER A 383 5.51 8.29 10.69
N VAL A 384 5.81 7.02 10.52
CA VAL A 384 5.42 5.93 11.40
C VAL A 384 6.68 5.19 11.79
N ARG A 385 6.91 5.02 13.10
CA ARG A 385 7.99 4.21 13.64
C ARG A 385 7.42 2.90 14.17
N ILE A 386 7.89 1.78 13.65
CA ILE A 386 7.45 0.43 13.99
C ILE A 386 8.62 -0.29 14.67
N PRO A 387 8.60 -0.48 15.99
CA PRO A 387 9.61 -1.28 16.67
C PRO A 387 9.68 -2.70 16.07
N LEU A 388 10.88 -3.23 15.95
CA LEU A 388 11.08 -4.62 15.51
C LEU A 388 10.99 -5.56 16.73
N PRO A 389 10.45 -6.77 16.55
CA PRO A 389 10.40 -7.73 17.64
C PRO A 389 11.82 -8.14 18.07
N SER A 390 12.02 -8.30 19.39
CA SER A 390 13.25 -8.87 19.91
C SER A 390 13.32 -10.38 19.57
N PRO A 391 14.52 -11.00 19.64
CA PRO A 391 14.68 -12.43 19.37
C PRO A 391 13.85 -13.36 20.27
N HIS A 392 13.46 -12.88 21.46
CA HIS A 392 12.63 -13.64 22.41
C HIS A 392 11.13 -13.48 22.17
N GLN A 393 10.74 -12.48 21.39
CA GLN A 393 9.35 -12.26 21.04
C GLN A 393 8.90 -13.16 19.88
N ARG A 394 7.74 -13.75 20.02
CA ARG A 394 7.08 -14.59 19.00
C ARG A 394 5.90 -13.83 18.43
N LEU A 395 6.15 -13.15 17.30
CA LEU A 395 5.13 -12.39 16.57
C LEU A 395 4.51 -13.29 15.49
N ARG A 396 3.18 -13.25 15.38
CA ARG A 396 2.44 -13.82 14.25
C ARG A 396 1.30 -12.91 13.85
N LEU A 397 1.09 -12.83 12.54
CA LEU A 397 0.03 -12.05 11.95
C LEU A 397 -0.93 -12.97 11.20
N HIS A 398 -2.23 -12.73 11.35
CA HIS A 398 -3.26 -13.54 10.70
C HIS A 398 -4.24 -12.65 9.96
N LYS A 399 -4.55 -13.02 8.71
CA LYS A 399 -5.60 -12.43 7.91
C LYS A 399 -6.60 -13.53 7.52
N VAL A 400 -7.80 -13.44 8.07
CA VAL A 400 -8.90 -14.32 7.72
C VAL A 400 -9.81 -13.61 6.73
N SER A 401 -9.92 -14.14 5.53
CA SER A 401 -10.68 -13.59 4.41
C SER A 401 -11.32 -14.73 3.60
N ARG A 402 -12.30 -14.42 2.75
CA ARG A 402 -12.96 -15.43 1.92
C ARG A 402 -12.10 -15.94 0.78
N ARG A 403 -11.27 -15.05 0.21
CA ARG A 403 -10.28 -15.36 -0.82
C ARG A 403 -8.89 -15.17 -0.23
N HIS A 404 -7.90 -15.83 -0.82
CA HIS A 404 -6.52 -15.64 -0.40
C HIS A 404 -6.04 -14.22 -0.73
N ASP A 405 -6.23 -13.79 -1.98
CA ASP A 405 -5.77 -12.50 -2.48
C ASP A 405 -6.93 -11.56 -2.78
N LEU A 406 -6.64 -10.26 -2.89
CA LEU A 406 -7.59 -9.21 -3.25
C LEU A 406 -8.86 -9.21 -2.42
N ASP A 407 -8.76 -9.51 -1.13
CA ASP A 407 -9.93 -9.55 -0.27
C ASP A 407 -9.71 -8.74 1.02
N ILE A 408 -10.80 -8.16 1.48
CA ILE A 408 -10.83 -7.45 2.76
C ILE A 408 -10.96 -8.47 3.88
N ALA A 409 -10.16 -8.32 4.94
CA ALA A 409 -10.22 -9.22 6.08
C ALA A 409 -11.60 -9.25 6.72
N THR A 410 -12.06 -10.45 7.06
CA THR A 410 -13.19 -10.65 7.99
C THR A 410 -12.70 -10.37 9.41
N VAL A 411 -11.53 -10.93 9.76
CA VAL A 411 -10.78 -10.67 10.99
C VAL A 411 -9.30 -10.60 10.61
N SER A 412 -8.60 -9.62 11.12
CA SER A 412 -7.14 -9.58 11.13
C SER A 412 -6.65 -9.63 12.58
N ALA A 413 -5.50 -10.26 12.82
CA ALA A 413 -4.93 -10.37 14.14
C ALA A 413 -3.41 -10.20 14.11
N ALA A 414 -2.87 -9.60 15.16
CA ALA A 414 -1.47 -9.65 15.51
C ALA A 414 -1.36 -10.16 16.95
N ILE A 415 -0.47 -11.12 17.16
CA ILE A 415 -0.21 -11.72 18.47
C ILE A 415 1.30 -11.75 18.64
N CYS A 416 1.80 -11.11 19.69
CA CYS A 416 3.21 -11.05 20.06
C CYS A 416 3.36 -11.49 21.51
N LEU A 417 4.13 -12.56 21.73
CA LEU A 417 4.32 -13.14 23.05
C LEU A 417 5.82 -13.31 23.36
N THR A 418 6.17 -13.17 24.64
CA THR A 418 7.46 -13.61 25.17
C THR A 418 7.20 -14.78 26.11
N VAL A 419 7.94 -15.87 25.91
CA VAL A 419 7.87 -17.08 26.76
C VAL A 419 9.23 -17.32 27.35
N ASP A 420 9.29 -17.46 28.67
CA ASP A 420 10.48 -17.78 29.44
C ASP A 420 10.16 -18.91 30.42
N ASP A 421 11.04 -19.92 30.52
CA ASP A 421 10.87 -21.13 31.32
C ASP A 421 9.45 -21.77 31.17
N GLY A 422 8.91 -21.79 29.94
CA GLY A 422 7.59 -22.36 29.62
C GLY A 422 6.43 -21.53 30.16
N ARG A 423 6.64 -20.27 30.60
CA ARG A 423 5.61 -19.34 31.02
C ARG A 423 5.58 -18.09 30.13
N ILE A 424 4.40 -17.55 29.97
CA ILE A 424 4.18 -16.32 29.20
C ILE A 424 4.54 -15.14 30.10
N THR A 425 5.60 -14.40 29.74
CA THR A 425 6.07 -13.23 30.50
C THR A 425 5.58 -11.91 29.94
N GLN A 426 5.31 -11.87 28.61
CA GLN A 426 4.71 -10.71 27.95
C GLN A 426 3.69 -11.17 26.92
N ALA A 427 2.62 -10.40 26.77
CA ALA A 427 1.58 -10.66 25.78
C ALA A 427 1.05 -9.34 25.20
N ALA A 428 0.97 -9.28 23.88
CA ALA A 428 0.36 -8.19 23.13
C ALA A 428 -0.54 -8.80 22.04
N ILE A 429 -1.84 -8.47 22.07
CA ILE A 429 -2.84 -9.08 21.17
C ILE A 429 -3.74 -7.97 20.62
N ALA A 430 -3.74 -7.78 19.30
CA ALA A 430 -4.59 -6.80 18.64
C ALA A 430 -5.40 -7.45 17.51
N LEU A 431 -6.67 -7.05 17.42
CA LEU A 431 -7.62 -7.60 16.45
C LEU A 431 -8.28 -6.50 15.63
N GLY A 432 -8.35 -6.71 14.32
CA GLY A 432 -9.16 -5.93 13.38
C GLY A 432 -10.46 -6.65 12.98
N GLY A 433 -11.51 -5.88 12.66
CA GLY A 433 -12.81 -6.43 12.26
C GLY A 433 -13.69 -6.90 13.43
N VAL A 434 -13.35 -6.58 14.65
CA VAL A 434 -14.00 -7.06 15.88
C VAL A 434 -14.68 -5.95 16.69
N GLY A 435 -14.68 -4.73 16.18
CA GLY A 435 -15.25 -3.55 16.83
C GLY A 435 -15.16 -2.32 15.94
N PRO A 436 -15.49 -1.13 16.46
CA PRO A 436 -15.44 0.13 15.70
C PRO A 436 -14.02 0.58 15.33
N THR A 437 -13.02 0.10 16.04
CA THR A 437 -11.57 0.33 15.79
C THR A 437 -10.85 -1.01 15.89
N VAL A 438 -9.59 -1.05 15.47
CA VAL A 438 -8.68 -2.14 15.88
C VAL A 438 -8.58 -2.11 17.41
N ARG A 439 -8.58 -3.27 18.04
CA ARG A 439 -8.69 -3.40 19.49
C ARG A 439 -7.56 -4.23 20.07
N ARG A 440 -6.85 -3.65 21.05
CA ARG A 440 -5.98 -4.38 21.98
C ARG A 440 -6.85 -5.18 22.95
N LEU A 441 -6.50 -6.44 23.19
CA LEU A 441 -7.20 -7.30 24.16
C LEU A 441 -6.50 -7.28 25.52
N GLU A 442 -6.45 -6.10 26.14
CA GLU A 442 -5.74 -5.90 27.41
C GLU A 442 -6.19 -6.82 28.56
N GLY A 443 -7.46 -7.25 28.55
CA GLY A 443 -7.99 -8.20 29.52
C GLY A 443 -7.37 -9.59 29.33
N VAL A 444 -7.29 -10.07 28.10
CA VAL A 444 -6.68 -11.35 27.73
C VAL A 444 -5.17 -11.31 27.95
N GLU A 445 -4.50 -10.21 27.56
CA GLU A 445 -3.08 -10.00 27.74
C GLU A 445 -2.69 -10.16 29.21
N ARG A 446 -3.34 -9.41 30.11
CA ARG A 446 -3.10 -9.50 31.56
C ARG A 446 -3.41 -10.90 32.13
N TRP A 447 -4.43 -11.56 31.60
CA TRP A 447 -4.78 -12.91 32.04
C TRP A 447 -3.72 -13.93 31.63
N LEU A 448 -3.03 -13.77 30.50
CA LEU A 448 -1.99 -14.67 30.00
C LEU A 448 -0.69 -14.61 30.81
N ILE A 449 -0.36 -13.48 31.41
CA ILE A 449 0.91 -13.30 32.16
C ILE A 449 1.03 -14.35 33.28
N ASP A 450 2.25 -14.90 33.44
CA ASP A 450 2.65 -15.96 34.37
C ASP A 450 1.96 -17.32 34.16
N ARG A 451 1.14 -17.46 33.11
CA ARG A 451 0.53 -18.75 32.79
C ARG A 451 1.48 -19.66 32.00
N PRO A 452 1.32 -21.00 32.19
CA PRO A 452 2.10 -21.94 31.41
C PRO A 452 1.72 -21.83 29.93
N CYS A 453 2.74 -21.90 29.06
CA CYS A 453 2.55 -21.90 27.62
C CYS A 453 2.10 -23.29 27.13
N LEU A 454 0.82 -23.58 27.31
CA LEU A 454 0.16 -24.87 26.97
C LEU A 454 -1.09 -24.62 26.14
N GLU A 455 -1.47 -25.58 25.30
CA GLU A 455 -2.64 -25.50 24.43
C GLU A 455 -3.92 -25.10 25.22
N ALA A 456 -4.16 -25.74 26.37
CA ALA A 456 -5.31 -25.43 27.22
C ALA A 456 -5.35 -23.97 27.70
N THR A 457 -4.18 -23.32 27.88
CA THR A 457 -4.07 -21.88 28.22
C THR A 457 -4.57 -21.04 27.04
N PHE A 458 -4.16 -21.38 25.80
CA PHE A 458 -4.58 -20.65 24.61
C PHE A 458 -6.05 -20.87 24.24
N GLU A 459 -6.59 -22.07 24.47
CA GLU A 459 -8.03 -22.31 24.35
C GLU A 459 -8.85 -21.47 25.35
N ALA A 460 -8.38 -21.37 26.61
CA ALA A 460 -9.05 -20.55 27.59
C ALA A 460 -8.93 -19.05 27.27
N ALA A 461 -7.76 -18.58 26.82
CA ALA A 461 -7.55 -17.21 26.32
C ALA A 461 -8.46 -16.91 25.11
N GLY A 462 -8.64 -17.88 24.20
CA GLY A 462 -9.52 -17.75 23.05
C GLY A 462 -10.97 -17.53 23.43
N ARG A 463 -11.46 -18.23 24.45
CA ARG A 463 -12.82 -18.00 25.00
C ARG A 463 -12.95 -16.60 25.59
N LEU A 464 -11.99 -16.17 26.39
CA LEU A 464 -11.97 -14.81 26.95
C LEU A 464 -11.92 -13.73 25.87
N ALA A 465 -11.10 -13.93 24.82
CA ALA A 465 -11.01 -13.03 23.69
C ALA A 465 -12.34 -12.88 22.93
N ALA A 466 -13.07 -13.99 22.75
CA ALA A 466 -14.41 -13.99 22.12
C ALA A 466 -15.44 -13.20 22.93
N ASP A 467 -15.31 -13.17 24.28
CA ASP A 467 -16.19 -12.41 25.18
C ASP A 467 -15.79 -10.91 25.24
N GLU A 468 -14.51 -10.58 25.08
CA GLU A 468 -14.01 -9.20 25.15
C GLU A 468 -14.36 -8.38 23.91
N ILE A 469 -14.64 -9.00 22.76
CA ILE A 469 -14.91 -8.31 21.50
C ILE A 469 -16.40 -8.02 21.28
N SER A 470 -16.67 -6.97 20.46
CA SER A 470 -18.04 -6.55 20.11
C SER A 470 -18.20 -6.40 18.60
N PRO A 471 -18.06 -7.49 17.82
CA PRO A 471 -18.17 -7.45 16.37
C PRO A 471 -19.62 -7.25 15.93
N TRP A 472 -19.78 -6.60 14.77
CA TRP A 472 -21.07 -6.57 14.06
C TRP A 472 -21.10 -7.55 12.89
N SER A 473 -22.32 -7.88 12.43
CA SER A 473 -22.53 -8.65 11.21
C SER A 473 -22.53 -7.75 9.98
N ASP A 474 -21.84 -8.17 8.93
CA ASP A 474 -21.80 -7.51 7.63
C ASP A 474 -21.71 -8.52 6.47
N VAL A 475 -21.49 -8.04 5.24
CA VAL A 475 -21.36 -8.91 4.05
C VAL A 475 -20.17 -9.86 4.11
N ARG A 476 -19.19 -9.65 5.00
CA ARG A 476 -17.98 -10.48 5.15
C ARG A 476 -18.13 -11.59 6.16
N GLY A 477 -18.98 -11.41 7.16
CA GLY A 477 -19.21 -12.43 8.19
C GLY A 477 -20.17 -11.96 9.27
N THR A 478 -20.79 -12.94 9.97
CA THR A 478 -21.62 -12.66 11.13
C THR A 478 -20.79 -12.35 12.37
N ALA A 479 -21.35 -11.66 13.33
CA ALA A 479 -20.73 -11.41 14.63
C ALA A 479 -20.33 -12.72 15.33
N GLU A 480 -21.18 -13.75 15.25
CA GLU A 480 -20.93 -15.09 15.77
C GLU A 480 -19.69 -15.73 15.13
N TYR A 481 -19.63 -15.72 13.79
CA TYR A 481 -18.48 -16.25 13.06
C TYR A 481 -17.17 -15.55 13.43
N ARG A 482 -17.19 -14.22 13.62
CA ARG A 482 -16.01 -13.47 14.03
C ARG A 482 -15.54 -13.86 15.43
N ARG A 483 -16.46 -14.12 16.39
CA ARG A 483 -16.11 -14.64 17.73
C ARG A 483 -15.47 -16.02 17.65
N GLN A 484 -16.03 -16.93 16.84
CA GLN A 484 -15.47 -18.27 16.65
C GLN A 484 -14.05 -18.21 16.05
N ILE A 485 -13.83 -17.35 15.04
CA ILE A 485 -12.49 -17.16 14.46
C ILE A 485 -11.50 -16.70 15.53
N VAL A 486 -11.84 -15.68 16.31
CA VAL A 486 -10.95 -15.11 17.32
C VAL A 486 -10.53 -16.17 18.34
N GLY A 487 -11.46 -17.01 18.81
CA GLY A 487 -11.14 -18.13 19.67
C GLY A 487 -10.11 -19.09 19.06
N GLY A 488 -10.30 -19.46 17.79
CA GLY A 488 -9.41 -20.36 17.09
C GLY A 488 -8.04 -19.77 16.76
N LEU A 489 -7.93 -18.44 16.56
CA LEU A 489 -6.65 -17.78 16.22
C LEU A 489 -5.63 -17.87 17.36
N LEU A 490 -6.04 -17.80 18.62
CA LEU A 490 -5.12 -17.95 19.75
C LEU A 490 -4.58 -19.37 19.82
N THR A 491 -5.42 -20.40 19.68
CA THR A 491 -4.97 -21.80 19.64
C THR A 491 -4.06 -22.06 18.44
N ARG A 492 -4.38 -21.50 17.27
CA ARG A 492 -3.51 -21.57 16.09
C ARG A 492 -2.14 -20.96 16.35
N HIS A 493 -2.09 -19.80 17.00
CA HIS A 493 -0.83 -19.13 17.35
C HIS A 493 0.06 -20.05 18.21
N PHE A 494 -0.52 -20.75 19.20
CA PHE A 494 0.20 -21.73 20.01
C PHE A 494 0.83 -22.83 19.16
N HIS A 495 0.08 -23.43 18.24
CA HIS A 495 0.60 -24.51 17.39
C HIS A 495 1.71 -24.01 16.43
N GLU A 496 1.55 -22.85 15.83
CA GLU A 496 2.58 -22.26 14.97
C GLU A 496 3.88 -21.96 15.76
N MET A 497 3.75 -21.38 16.94
CA MET A 497 4.89 -21.10 17.82
C MET A 497 5.57 -22.39 18.31
N SER A 498 4.80 -23.41 18.68
CA SER A 498 5.34 -24.70 19.14
C SER A 498 6.08 -25.46 18.03
N SER A 499 5.60 -25.35 16.78
CA SER A 499 6.28 -25.93 15.62
C SER A 499 7.64 -25.32 15.36
N ASP A 500 7.80 -24.01 15.57
CA ASP A 500 9.09 -23.32 15.42
C ASP A 500 10.08 -23.72 16.51
N MET A 501 9.60 -24.00 17.73
CA MET A 501 10.47 -24.46 18.83
C MET A 501 10.94 -25.91 18.65
N GLY A 502 10.11 -26.76 18.03
CA GLY A 502 10.47 -28.16 17.75
C GLY A 502 11.35 -28.37 16.50
N ALA A 503 11.45 -27.37 15.62
CA ALA A 503 12.30 -27.42 14.44
C ALA A 503 13.78 -27.01 14.73
N GLY A 504 14.08 -26.57 15.94
CA GLY A 504 15.40 -26.13 16.41
C GLY A 504 16.17 -27.17 17.25
N GLU A 505 15.60 -28.37 17.45
CA GLU A 505 16.28 -29.56 18.01
C GLU A 505 16.65 -30.52 16.87
#